data_5074a028a271195ab4ecbf86744330fe
#
_entry.id   5074a028a271195ab4ecbf86744330fe
#
_cell.length_a   1.000
_cell.length_b   1.000
_cell.length_c   1.000
_cell.angle_alpha   90.00
_cell.angle_beta   90.00
_cell.angle_gamma   90.00
#
_symmetry.space_group_name_H-M   'P 1'
#
loop_
_entity.id
_entity.type
_entity.pdbx_description
1 polymer ?
#
loop_
_entity_poly.entity_id
_entity_poly.type
_entity_poly.pdbx_seq_one_letter_code
_entity_poly.pdbx_strand_id
1 'polypeptide(L)'
;RSGTTFLHRYLVQNKIGVGSQLWQMLYPSLILQKMIKPILPLLEKISPARHHSTAAHKTSLQSVETDDVAIFFRFLDGFFLYGFVLSWAKEDLFDWVDPNIRDTSDRDFKWLESMWLRNQYQAGMDRSVAKLFSLSANLPKFLKQFPDSKILYIVRDPLSVIPSGLSLITGVLDKRFGFWSLPEEKRSHFIDRLYNALVQLLLRFHADWKNGKIDKSRVFIVHFDRIMFDFDNLMNEILEFMDHPPSETMKKDIHETAEKQRNFQSGHKYDLDKFGLNSEKIKSDCALIYETFMNYDVNS
;
A
#
# COMPACT_ATOMS: atom_id res chain seq x y z
N ARG A 1 7.51 -6.96 4.98
CA ARG A 1 6.18 -6.32 4.78
C ARG A 1 6.17 -5.03 5.59
N SER A 2 5.62 -3.95 5.05
CA SER A 2 5.55 -2.65 5.74
C SER A 2 4.49 -2.58 6.85
N GLY A 3 3.71 -3.64 7.10
CA GLY A 3 2.58 -3.60 8.01
C GLY A 3 1.29 -3.01 7.43
N THR A 4 1.36 -2.31 6.30
CA THR A 4 0.21 -1.64 5.68
C THR A 4 -0.98 -2.58 5.42
N THR A 5 -0.73 -3.75 4.86
CA THR A 5 -1.80 -4.73 4.59
C THR A 5 -2.42 -5.28 5.87
N PHE A 6 -1.61 -5.48 6.91
CA PHE A 6 -2.10 -5.93 8.21
C PHE A 6 -3.00 -4.86 8.84
N LEU A 7 -2.49 -3.63 8.99
CA LEU A 7 -3.25 -2.54 9.61
C LEU A 7 -4.52 -2.22 8.82
N HIS A 8 -4.44 -2.14 7.48
CA HIS A 8 -5.60 -1.91 6.62
C HIS A 8 -6.70 -2.97 6.84
N ARG A 9 -6.34 -4.25 6.79
CA ARG A 9 -7.29 -5.35 7.03
C ARG A 9 -7.84 -5.34 8.44
N TYR A 10 -7.01 -5.02 9.42
CA TYR A 10 -7.41 -4.90 10.82
C TYR A 10 -8.49 -3.83 11.01
N LEU A 11 -8.27 -2.63 10.46
CA LEU A 11 -9.24 -1.53 10.52
C LEU A 11 -10.58 -1.88 9.84
N VAL A 12 -10.51 -2.53 8.68
CA VAL A 12 -11.72 -2.97 7.95
C VAL A 12 -12.47 -4.09 8.70
N GLN A 13 -11.76 -5.07 9.25
CA GLN A 13 -12.37 -6.17 10.02
C GLN A 13 -13.06 -5.66 11.29
N ASN A 14 -12.49 -4.64 11.92
CA ASN A 14 -13.05 -3.98 13.10
C ASN A 14 -14.09 -2.90 12.76
N LYS A 15 -14.53 -2.83 11.49
CA LYS A 15 -15.61 -1.93 11.04
C LYS A 15 -15.33 -0.45 11.28
N ILE A 16 -14.06 -0.05 11.28
CA ILE A 16 -13.68 1.38 11.32
C ILE A 16 -14.13 2.08 10.05
N GLY A 17 -14.16 1.36 8.95
CA GLY A 17 -14.69 1.79 7.66
C GLY A 17 -14.68 0.63 6.67
N VAL A 18 -15.25 0.84 5.50
CA VAL A 18 -15.29 -0.15 4.43
C VAL A 18 -14.01 -0.08 3.58
N GLY A 19 -13.36 -1.22 3.35
CA GLY A 19 -12.25 -1.37 2.40
C GLY A 19 -12.71 -1.90 1.05
N SER A 20 -11.95 -1.63 0.00
CA SER A 20 -12.25 -2.11 -1.35
C SER A 20 -11.73 -3.53 -1.55
N GLN A 21 -12.60 -4.47 -1.90
CA GLN A 21 -12.22 -5.81 -2.28
C GLN A 21 -11.80 -5.87 -3.76
N LEU A 22 -10.88 -6.77 -4.10
CA LEU A 22 -10.35 -6.88 -5.47
C LEU A 22 -11.46 -7.03 -6.53
N TRP A 23 -12.47 -7.88 -6.28
CA TRP A 23 -13.57 -8.07 -7.22
C TRP A 23 -14.44 -6.81 -7.40
N GLN A 24 -14.55 -5.94 -6.38
CA GLN A 24 -15.30 -4.67 -6.48
C GLN A 24 -14.57 -3.65 -7.34
N MET A 25 -13.23 -3.68 -7.33
CA MET A 25 -12.39 -2.86 -8.21
C MET A 25 -12.48 -3.31 -9.68
N LEU A 26 -12.56 -4.63 -9.90
CA LEU A 26 -12.74 -5.21 -11.23
C LEU A 26 -14.14 -4.96 -11.80
N TYR A 27 -15.16 -5.01 -10.96
CA TYR A 27 -16.58 -4.89 -11.31
C TYR A 27 -17.24 -3.76 -10.52
N PRO A 28 -16.99 -2.49 -10.85
CA PRO A 28 -17.41 -1.36 -10.03
C PRO A 28 -18.92 -1.02 -10.12
N SER A 29 -19.67 -1.63 -11.06
CA SER A 29 -21.11 -1.43 -11.18
C SER A 29 -21.87 -2.16 -10.07
N LEU A 30 -22.70 -1.45 -9.29
CA LEU A 30 -23.50 -2.02 -8.21
C LEU A 30 -24.45 -3.12 -8.71
N ILE A 31 -25.04 -2.95 -9.90
CA ILE A 31 -25.93 -3.96 -10.51
C ILE A 31 -25.13 -5.22 -10.82
N LEU A 32 -23.96 -5.06 -11.46
CA LEU A 32 -23.08 -6.18 -11.80
C LEU A 32 -22.57 -6.88 -10.54
N GLN A 33 -22.21 -6.13 -9.51
CA GLN A 33 -21.79 -6.69 -8.22
C GLN A 33 -22.90 -7.52 -7.59
N LYS A 34 -24.16 -7.07 -7.65
CA LYS A 34 -25.31 -7.83 -7.14
C LYS A 34 -25.48 -9.16 -7.90
N MET A 35 -25.25 -9.15 -9.21
CA MET A 35 -25.32 -10.37 -10.06
C MET A 35 -24.12 -11.32 -9.81
N ILE A 36 -22.93 -10.79 -9.62
CA ILE A 36 -21.70 -11.58 -9.45
C ILE A 36 -21.60 -12.18 -8.04
N LYS A 37 -22.10 -11.49 -7.02
CA LYS A 37 -21.96 -11.90 -5.61
C LYS A 37 -22.32 -13.38 -5.35
N PRO A 38 -23.40 -13.95 -5.88
CA PRO A 38 -23.74 -15.36 -5.68
C PRO A 38 -22.74 -16.34 -6.28
N ILE A 39 -22.05 -15.95 -7.36
CA ILE A 39 -21.09 -16.80 -8.08
C ILE A 39 -19.63 -16.53 -7.71
N LEU A 40 -19.37 -15.59 -6.80
CA LEU A 40 -18.01 -15.28 -6.33
C LEU A 40 -17.23 -16.52 -5.86
N PRO A 41 -17.80 -17.48 -5.12
CA PRO A 41 -17.06 -18.68 -4.72
C PRO A 41 -16.55 -19.51 -5.90
N LEU A 42 -17.30 -19.53 -7.01
CA LEU A 42 -16.90 -20.19 -8.24
C LEU A 42 -15.81 -19.37 -8.96
N LEU A 43 -16.01 -18.07 -9.08
CA LEU A 43 -15.03 -17.17 -9.69
C LEU A 43 -13.70 -17.18 -8.93
N GLU A 44 -13.72 -17.30 -7.59
CA GLU A 44 -12.50 -17.43 -6.78
C GLU A 44 -11.67 -18.67 -7.19
N LYS A 45 -12.33 -19.80 -7.45
CA LYS A 45 -11.65 -21.04 -7.84
C LYS A 45 -10.94 -20.94 -9.20
N ILE A 46 -11.50 -20.19 -10.14
CA ILE A 46 -10.96 -20.05 -11.50
C ILE A 46 -10.14 -18.76 -11.67
N SER A 47 -10.21 -17.85 -10.69
CA SER A 47 -9.57 -16.54 -10.77
C SER A 47 -8.05 -16.65 -10.90
N PRO A 48 -7.46 -15.87 -11.82
CA PRO A 48 -6.02 -15.68 -11.85
C PRO A 48 -5.43 -15.05 -10.58
N ALA A 49 -6.23 -14.36 -9.76
CA ALA A 49 -5.80 -13.73 -8.52
C ALA A 49 -5.11 -14.72 -7.57
N ARG A 50 -5.56 -15.99 -7.53
CA ARG A 50 -4.91 -17.06 -6.75
C ARG A 50 -3.44 -17.27 -7.11
N HIS A 51 -3.06 -16.96 -8.34
CA HIS A 51 -1.69 -17.10 -8.83
C HIS A 51 -0.82 -15.87 -8.49
N HIS A 52 -1.44 -14.74 -8.17
CA HIS A 52 -0.75 -13.56 -7.64
C HIS A 52 -0.43 -13.68 -6.14
N SER A 53 -1.01 -14.69 -5.47
CA SER A 53 -0.68 -15.00 -4.09
C SER A 53 0.74 -15.52 -4.02
N THR A 54 1.66 -14.73 -3.50
CA THR A 54 3.01 -15.16 -3.11
C THR A 54 3.00 -15.59 -1.64
N ALA A 55 4.06 -16.25 -1.17
CA ALA A 55 4.24 -16.51 0.26
C ALA A 55 4.15 -15.22 1.11
N ALA A 56 4.49 -14.08 0.48
CA ALA A 56 4.47 -12.76 1.10
C ALA A 56 3.11 -12.05 0.99
N HIS A 57 2.29 -12.34 -0.03
CA HIS A 57 0.99 -11.70 -0.27
C HIS A 57 -0.05 -12.73 -0.66
N LYS A 58 -0.98 -13.01 0.26
CA LYS A 58 -2.16 -13.80 -0.07
C LYS A 58 -3.22 -12.86 -0.65
N THR A 59 -3.49 -13.00 -1.93
CA THR A 59 -4.48 -12.24 -2.68
C THR A 59 -5.61 -13.14 -3.12
N SER A 60 -6.84 -12.70 -2.95
CA SER A 60 -8.06 -13.36 -3.43
C SER A 60 -9.01 -12.29 -3.99
N LEU A 61 -10.03 -12.71 -4.75
CA LEU A 61 -11.05 -11.77 -5.23
C LEU A 61 -11.76 -11.04 -4.11
N GLN A 62 -11.99 -11.72 -2.99
CA GLN A 62 -12.69 -11.19 -1.82
C GLN A 62 -11.75 -10.53 -0.80
N SER A 63 -10.43 -10.55 -1.01
CA SER A 63 -9.52 -9.85 -0.10
C SER A 63 -9.56 -8.34 -0.34
N VAL A 64 -9.47 -7.59 0.75
CA VAL A 64 -9.28 -6.14 0.72
C VAL A 64 -7.86 -5.86 0.24
N GLU A 65 -7.74 -5.07 -0.83
CA GLU A 65 -6.47 -4.81 -1.49
C GLU A 65 -6.14 -3.31 -1.58
N THR A 66 -5.01 -2.96 -2.19
CA THR A 66 -4.66 -1.55 -2.40
C THR A 66 -5.55 -0.94 -3.47
N ASP A 67 -6.05 0.26 -3.21
CA ASP A 67 -6.93 0.99 -4.13
C ASP A 67 -6.20 1.51 -5.37
N ASP A 68 -4.85 1.54 -5.36
CA ASP A 68 -4.03 1.79 -6.57
C ASP A 68 -4.39 0.85 -7.73
N VAL A 69 -4.82 -0.38 -7.41
CA VAL A 69 -5.25 -1.37 -8.40
C VAL A 69 -6.50 -0.92 -9.16
N ALA A 70 -7.37 -0.15 -8.52
CA ALA A 70 -8.58 0.37 -9.18
C ALA A 70 -8.25 1.40 -10.27
N ILE A 71 -7.21 2.19 -10.08
CA ILE A 71 -6.68 3.13 -11.10
C ILE A 71 -6.13 2.32 -12.28
N PHE A 72 -5.31 1.31 -11.99
CA PHE A 72 -4.73 0.44 -13.01
C PHE A 72 -5.81 -0.25 -13.86
N PHE A 73 -6.81 -0.86 -13.25
CA PHE A 73 -7.86 -1.55 -13.99
C PHE A 73 -8.76 -0.60 -14.77
N ARG A 74 -8.98 0.61 -14.27
CA ARG A 74 -9.87 1.56 -14.92
C ARG A 74 -9.25 2.29 -16.10
N PHE A 75 -7.99 2.70 -15.94
CA PHE A 75 -7.34 3.63 -16.87
C PHE A 75 -6.09 3.05 -17.53
N LEU A 76 -5.66 1.86 -17.14
CA LEU A 76 -4.35 1.29 -17.48
C LEU A 76 -3.27 2.34 -17.19
N ASP A 77 -3.21 2.81 -15.94
CA ASP A 77 -2.40 3.93 -15.50
C ASP A 77 -1.91 3.76 -14.05
N GLY A 78 -1.14 4.73 -13.54
CA GLY A 78 -0.63 4.74 -12.18
C GLY A 78 0.59 3.85 -11.97
N PHE A 79 1.03 3.77 -10.71
CA PHE A 79 2.28 3.11 -10.35
C PHE A 79 2.32 1.61 -10.69
N PHE A 80 1.18 0.94 -10.73
CA PHE A 80 1.13 -0.46 -11.19
C PHE A 80 1.42 -0.62 -12.67
N LEU A 81 1.00 0.33 -13.51
CA LEU A 81 1.40 0.35 -14.91
C LEU A 81 2.92 0.48 -15.03
N TYR A 82 3.52 1.41 -14.28
CA TYR A 82 4.97 1.56 -14.27
C TYR A 82 5.64 0.26 -13.79
N GLY A 83 5.25 -0.25 -12.64
CA GLY A 83 5.86 -1.42 -12.02
C GLY A 83 5.75 -2.72 -12.84
N PHE A 84 4.71 -2.91 -13.63
CA PHE A 84 4.54 -4.15 -14.42
C PHE A 84 4.92 -4.01 -15.89
N VAL A 85 4.82 -2.80 -16.46
CA VAL A 85 4.91 -2.59 -17.92
C VAL A 85 5.96 -1.55 -18.29
N LEU A 86 5.87 -0.33 -17.78
CA LEU A 86 6.72 0.76 -18.27
C LEU A 86 8.19 0.63 -17.87
N SER A 87 8.49 -0.06 -16.76
CA SER A 87 9.86 -0.34 -16.32
C SER A 87 10.67 -1.22 -17.31
N TRP A 88 10.02 -1.84 -18.28
CA TRP A 88 10.68 -2.60 -19.35
C TRP A 88 11.11 -1.74 -20.54
N ALA A 89 10.62 -0.51 -20.61
CA ALA A 89 10.92 0.37 -21.74
C ALA A 89 12.41 0.72 -21.80
N LYS A 90 12.93 0.93 -23.02
CA LYS A 90 14.32 1.36 -23.22
C LYS A 90 14.59 2.69 -22.54
N GLU A 91 13.67 3.63 -22.66
CA GLU A 91 13.71 4.92 -22.00
C GLU A 91 13.05 4.89 -20.63
N ASP A 92 13.40 5.82 -19.74
CA ASP A 92 12.71 5.94 -18.45
C ASP A 92 11.37 6.63 -18.65
N LEU A 93 10.30 5.88 -18.40
CA LEU A 93 8.93 6.39 -18.48
C LEU A 93 8.35 6.71 -17.10
N PHE A 94 9.18 6.98 -16.09
CA PHE A 94 8.68 7.35 -14.77
C PHE A 94 7.86 8.65 -14.81
N ASP A 95 8.21 9.58 -15.69
CA ASP A 95 7.47 10.82 -15.92
C ASP A 95 5.99 10.60 -16.27
N TRP A 96 5.67 9.45 -16.84
CA TRP A 96 4.28 9.08 -17.14
C TRP A 96 3.42 8.92 -15.89
N VAL A 97 4.02 8.52 -14.78
CA VAL A 97 3.35 8.28 -13.50
C VAL A 97 3.73 9.28 -12.41
N ASP A 98 4.62 10.23 -12.70
CA ASP A 98 4.99 11.32 -11.79
C ASP A 98 3.91 12.42 -11.81
N PRO A 99 3.18 12.63 -10.70
CA PRO A 99 2.11 13.64 -10.65
C PRO A 99 2.60 15.08 -10.77
N ASN A 100 3.91 15.35 -10.67
CA ASN A 100 4.45 16.69 -10.91
C ASN A 100 4.68 16.98 -12.39
N ILE A 101 4.78 15.96 -13.23
CA ILE A 101 5.02 16.06 -14.66
C ILE A 101 3.73 15.81 -15.43
N ARG A 102 3.04 14.72 -15.09
CA ARG A 102 1.74 14.36 -15.66
C ARG A 102 0.70 14.21 -14.53
N ASP A 103 -0.08 15.26 -14.33
CA ASP A 103 -1.08 15.29 -13.27
C ASP A 103 -2.41 14.67 -13.71
N THR A 104 -2.71 13.51 -13.17
CA THR A 104 -3.98 12.78 -13.37
C THR A 104 -4.86 12.78 -12.13
N SER A 105 -4.52 13.58 -11.11
CA SER A 105 -5.15 13.57 -9.79
C SER A 105 -6.65 13.74 -9.82
N ASP A 106 -7.14 14.72 -10.59
CA ASP A 106 -8.60 15.02 -10.67
C ASP A 106 -9.39 13.82 -11.20
N ARG A 107 -8.86 13.14 -12.22
CA ARG A 107 -9.45 11.94 -12.79
C ARG A 107 -9.43 10.78 -11.78
N ASP A 108 -8.27 10.54 -11.20
CA ASP A 108 -8.01 9.37 -10.37
C ASP A 108 -8.75 9.47 -9.03
N PHE A 109 -8.72 10.64 -8.40
CA PHE A 109 -9.40 10.85 -7.12
C PHE A 109 -10.92 10.83 -7.26
N LYS A 110 -11.49 11.42 -8.33
CA LYS A 110 -12.93 11.30 -8.62
C LYS A 110 -13.35 9.85 -8.85
N TRP A 111 -12.51 9.07 -9.49
CA TRP A 111 -12.77 7.64 -9.68
C TRP A 111 -12.74 6.86 -8.37
N LEU A 112 -11.71 7.07 -7.55
CA LEU A 112 -11.58 6.44 -6.24
C LEU A 112 -12.75 6.81 -5.33
N GLU A 113 -13.11 8.09 -5.23
CA GLU A 113 -14.26 8.56 -4.48
C GLU A 113 -15.55 7.87 -4.91
N SER A 114 -15.79 7.84 -6.22
CA SER A 114 -16.97 7.17 -6.80
C SER A 114 -17.03 5.68 -6.44
N MET A 115 -15.89 5.00 -6.37
CA MET A 115 -15.79 3.60 -5.96
C MET A 115 -16.02 3.44 -4.45
N TRP A 116 -15.43 4.29 -3.63
CA TRP A 116 -15.59 4.26 -2.18
C TRP A 116 -17.04 4.52 -1.77
N LEU A 117 -17.70 5.50 -2.37
CA LEU A 117 -19.12 5.78 -2.13
C LEU A 117 -20.03 4.58 -2.47
N ARG A 118 -19.73 3.84 -3.54
CA ARG A 118 -20.46 2.60 -3.86
C ARG A 118 -20.24 1.52 -2.82
N ASN A 119 -19.02 1.35 -2.35
CA ASN A 119 -18.69 0.38 -1.31
C ASN A 119 -19.35 0.75 0.03
N GLN A 120 -19.33 2.02 0.40
CA GLN A 120 -20.04 2.55 1.57
C GLN A 120 -21.55 2.28 1.49
N TYR A 121 -22.16 2.60 0.35
CA TYR A 121 -23.59 2.35 0.12
C TYR A 121 -23.95 0.86 0.30
N GLN A 122 -23.14 -0.04 -0.25
CA GLN A 122 -23.39 -1.48 -0.12
C GLN A 122 -23.20 -2.00 1.31
N ALA A 123 -22.25 -1.43 2.04
CA ALA A 123 -21.93 -1.84 3.40
C ALA A 123 -22.84 -1.17 4.44
N GLY A 124 -23.60 -0.14 4.07
CA GLY A 124 -24.37 0.66 5.02
C GLY A 124 -23.48 1.43 5.98
N MET A 125 -22.30 1.89 5.51
CA MET A 125 -21.30 2.63 6.29
C MET A 125 -21.01 3.98 5.60
N ASP A 126 -20.59 4.95 6.38
CA ASP A 126 -20.29 6.32 5.92
C ASP A 126 -18.78 6.62 5.81
N ARG A 127 -17.92 5.67 6.20
CA ARG A 127 -16.48 5.83 6.20
C ARG A 127 -15.80 4.77 5.35
N SER A 128 -14.78 5.16 4.57
CA SER A 128 -13.86 4.25 3.87
C SER A 128 -12.52 4.15 4.56
N VAL A 129 -11.93 2.97 4.50
CA VAL A 129 -10.51 2.74 4.86
C VAL A 129 -9.80 2.29 3.59
N ALA A 130 -9.12 3.22 2.95
CA ALA A 130 -8.39 3.00 1.71
C ALA A 130 -6.91 2.70 1.98
N LYS A 131 -6.27 1.98 1.06
CA LYS A 131 -4.82 1.78 1.05
C LYS A 131 -4.27 2.21 -0.30
N LEU A 132 -3.43 3.24 -0.31
CA LEU A 132 -2.84 3.86 -1.48
C LEU A 132 -1.36 4.10 -1.22
N PHE A 133 -0.49 3.21 -1.69
CA PHE A 133 0.95 3.37 -1.49
C PHE A 133 1.56 4.44 -2.41
N SER A 134 1.02 4.61 -3.62
CA SER A 134 1.47 5.64 -4.57
C SER A 134 1.09 7.06 -4.14
N LEU A 135 0.14 7.19 -3.19
CA LEU A 135 -0.31 8.46 -2.66
C LEU A 135 0.82 9.27 -2.00
N SER A 136 1.88 8.62 -1.53
CA SER A 136 3.07 9.28 -0.99
C SER A 136 3.70 10.28 -1.98
N ALA A 137 3.52 10.09 -3.29
CA ALA A 137 3.98 11.02 -4.31
C ALA A 137 3.03 12.20 -4.58
N ASN A 138 1.80 12.18 -4.04
CA ASN A 138 0.76 13.17 -4.37
C ASN A 138 -0.14 13.53 -3.17
N LEU A 139 0.35 13.36 -1.97
CA LEU A 139 -0.43 13.57 -0.74
C LEU A 139 -0.99 14.98 -0.58
N PRO A 140 -0.27 16.09 -0.92
CA PRO A 140 -0.83 17.44 -0.81
C PRO A 140 -2.12 17.64 -1.62
N LYS A 141 -2.18 17.12 -2.85
CA LYS A 141 -3.38 17.22 -3.68
C LYS A 141 -4.53 16.36 -3.16
N PHE A 142 -4.20 15.17 -2.65
CA PHE A 142 -5.18 14.30 -2.01
C PHE A 142 -5.83 14.96 -0.79
N LEU A 143 -5.02 15.53 0.10
CA LEU A 143 -5.51 16.25 1.27
C LEU A 143 -6.37 17.47 0.91
N LYS A 144 -6.07 18.13 -0.22
CA LYS A 144 -6.90 19.22 -0.73
C LYS A 144 -8.23 18.73 -1.27
N GLN A 145 -8.26 17.59 -1.98
CA GLN A 145 -9.47 17.01 -2.56
C GLN A 145 -10.39 16.41 -1.48
N PHE A 146 -9.80 15.82 -0.44
CA PHE A 146 -10.51 15.16 0.65
C PHE A 146 -10.18 15.84 1.99
N PRO A 147 -10.81 16.98 2.30
CA PRO A 147 -10.48 17.80 3.46
C PRO A 147 -10.65 17.07 4.79
N ASP A 148 -11.56 16.11 4.89
CA ASP A 148 -11.83 15.34 6.12
C ASP A 148 -11.02 14.04 6.22
N SER A 149 -10.15 13.75 5.24
CA SER A 149 -9.35 12.53 5.27
C SER A 149 -8.26 12.60 6.33
N LYS A 150 -8.02 11.49 7.01
CA LYS A 150 -6.92 11.27 7.94
C LYS A 150 -5.99 10.19 7.38
N ILE A 151 -4.70 10.41 7.46
CA ILE A 151 -3.67 9.57 6.83
C ILE A 151 -2.87 8.84 7.91
N LEU A 152 -2.77 7.54 7.79
CA LEU A 152 -1.81 6.73 8.56
C LEU A 152 -0.62 6.43 7.65
N TYR A 153 0.49 7.13 7.86
CA TYR A 153 1.71 6.93 7.08
C TYR A 153 2.64 5.97 7.82
N ILE A 154 2.80 4.76 7.26
CA ILE A 154 3.60 3.72 7.91
C ILE A 154 5.07 3.87 7.52
N VAL A 155 5.89 4.19 8.51
CA VAL A 155 7.35 4.25 8.41
C VAL A 155 7.95 2.91 8.77
N ARG A 156 8.82 2.42 7.92
CA ARG A 156 9.64 1.22 8.13
C ARG A 156 10.98 1.37 7.42
N ASP A 157 12.00 0.68 7.94
CA ASP A 157 13.34 0.65 7.37
C ASP A 157 13.31 0.41 5.84
N PRO A 158 13.85 1.34 5.03
CA PRO A 158 14.00 1.19 3.59
C PRO A 158 14.65 -0.12 3.15
N LEU A 159 15.58 -0.66 3.95
CA LEU A 159 16.19 -2.00 3.75
C LEU A 159 15.15 -3.14 3.78
N SER A 160 13.98 -2.90 4.33
CA SER A 160 12.85 -3.85 4.32
C SER A 160 11.79 -3.50 3.28
N VAL A 161 11.48 -2.20 3.12
CA VAL A 161 10.37 -1.72 2.25
C VAL A 161 10.71 -1.91 0.78
N ILE A 162 11.90 -1.49 0.35
CA ILE A 162 12.32 -1.52 -1.06
C ILE A 162 12.39 -2.97 -1.57
N PRO A 163 13.13 -3.90 -0.92
CA PRO A 163 13.17 -5.28 -1.38
C PRO A 163 11.79 -5.97 -1.33
N SER A 164 10.92 -5.56 -0.42
CA SER A 164 9.54 -6.06 -0.36
C SER A 164 8.73 -5.63 -1.58
N GLY A 165 8.87 -4.38 -2.03
CA GLY A 165 8.24 -3.87 -3.24
C GLY A 165 8.75 -4.59 -4.49
N LEU A 166 10.07 -4.74 -4.62
CA LEU A 166 10.71 -5.50 -5.69
C LEU A 166 10.23 -6.96 -5.72
N SER A 167 10.20 -7.62 -4.57
CA SER A 167 9.74 -9.01 -4.45
C SER A 167 8.27 -9.19 -4.83
N LEU A 168 7.43 -8.20 -4.55
CA LEU A 168 6.01 -8.24 -4.92
C LEU A 168 5.86 -8.29 -6.44
N ILE A 169 6.47 -7.35 -7.14
CA ILE A 169 6.32 -7.21 -8.59
C ILE A 169 7.05 -8.36 -9.32
N THR A 170 8.33 -8.58 -9.00
CA THR A 170 9.10 -9.66 -9.64
C THR A 170 8.53 -11.04 -9.35
N GLY A 171 7.94 -11.26 -8.17
CA GLY A 171 7.30 -12.53 -7.84
C GLY A 171 6.04 -12.81 -8.68
N VAL A 172 5.27 -11.78 -9.02
CA VAL A 172 4.13 -11.91 -9.93
C VAL A 172 4.63 -12.17 -11.37
N LEU A 173 5.62 -11.41 -11.82
CA LEU A 173 6.21 -11.57 -13.15
C LEU A 173 6.87 -12.95 -13.32
N ASP A 174 7.55 -13.45 -12.29
CA ASP A 174 8.19 -14.76 -12.33
C ASP A 174 7.18 -15.89 -12.48
N LYS A 175 6.12 -15.88 -11.67
CA LYS A 175 5.05 -16.89 -11.74
C LYS A 175 4.35 -16.95 -13.10
N ARG A 176 4.30 -15.84 -13.82
CA ARG A 176 3.57 -15.72 -15.08
C ARG A 176 4.46 -15.84 -16.30
N PHE A 177 5.66 -15.29 -16.22
CA PHE A 177 6.51 -15.07 -17.38
C PHE A 177 7.94 -15.57 -17.17
N GLY A 178 8.26 -16.19 -16.01
CA GLY A 178 9.59 -16.69 -15.72
C GLY A 178 10.63 -15.56 -15.61
N PHE A 179 10.34 -14.52 -14.84
CA PHE A 179 11.20 -13.34 -14.71
C PHE A 179 12.67 -13.71 -14.46
N TRP A 180 12.93 -14.66 -13.56
CA TRP A 180 14.29 -15.04 -13.19
C TRP A 180 15.03 -15.85 -14.26
N SER A 181 14.33 -16.36 -15.29
CA SER A 181 14.93 -17.02 -16.45
C SER A 181 15.31 -16.05 -17.58
N LEU A 182 14.94 -14.78 -17.47
CA LEU A 182 15.34 -13.77 -18.45
C LEU A 182 16.85 -13.47 -18.38
N PRO A 183 17.46 -12.95 -19.46
CA PRO A 183 18.85 -12.48 -19.46
C PRO A 183 19.08 -11.44 -18.34
N GLU A 184 20.26 -11.50 -17.71
CA GLU A 184 20.62 -10.66 -16.59
C GLU A 184 20.47 -9.16 -16.90
N GLU A 185 20.93 -8.72 -18.05
CA GLU A 185 20.81 -7.34 -18.51
C GLU A 185 19.36 -6.82 -18.46
N LYS A 186 18.39 -7.63 -18.91
CA LYS A 186 16.97 -7.27 -18.88
C LYS A 186 16.42 -7.21 -17.46
N ARG A 187 16.83 -8.16 -16.61
CA ARG A 187 16.40 -8.19 -15.20
C ARG A 187 16.96 -7.00 -14.43
N SER A 188 18.25 -6.72 -14.58
CA SER A 188 18.92 -5.60 -13.91
C SER A 188 18.32 -4.29 -14.34
N HIS A 189 18.11 -4.06 -15.63
CA HIS A 189 17.43 -2.87 -16.15
C HIS A 189 16.05 -2.66 -15.48
N PHE A 190 15.23 -3.70 -15.45
CA PHE A 190 13.90 -3.64 -14.82
C PHE A 190 13.98 -3.35 -13.32
N ILE A 191 14.88 -4.05 -12.62
CA ILE A 191 15.06 -3.90 -11.17
C ILE A 191 15.53 -2.49 -10.84
N ASP A 192 16.49 -1.94 -11.57
CA ASP A 192 17.01 -0.58 -11.36
C ASP A 192 15.91 0.48 -11.53
N ARG A 193 15.06 0.33 -12.57
CA ARG A 193 13.92 1.22 -12.79
C ARG A 193 12.95 1.19 -11.62
N LEU A 194 12.54 0.00 -11.21
CA LEU A 194 11.58 -0.17 -10.13
C LEU A 194 12.16 0.26 -8.78
N TYR A 195 13.45 -0.02 -8.53
CA TYR A 195 14.17 0.47 -7.37
C TYR A 195 14.13 1.99 -7.27
N ASN A 196 14.51 2.69 -8.34
CA ASN A 196 14.52 4.15 -8.38
C ASN A 196 13.12 4.72 -8.16
N ALA A 197 12.09 4.13 -8.76
CA ALA A 197 10.71 4.53 -8.56
C ALA A 197 10.26 4.38 -7.10
N LEU A 198 10.61 3.28 -6.42
CA LEU A 198 10.29 3.06 -5.01
C LEU A 198 11.01 4.07 -4.11
N VAL A 199 12.29 4.37 -4.38
CA VAL A 199 13.04 5.42 -3.67
C VAL A 199 12.37 6.79 -3.86
N GLN A 200 11.96 7.12 -5.09
CA GLN A 200 11.27 8.38 -5.39
C GLN A 200 9.97 8.54 -4.60
N LEU A 201 9.18 7.49 -4.41
CA LEU A 201 7.96 7.57 -3.59
C LEU A 201 8.27 7.99 -2.14
N LEU A 202 9.33 7.43 -1.56
CA LEU A 202 9.75 7.77 -0.19
C LEU A 202 10.27 9.20 -0.11
N LEU A 203 11.16 9.59 -1.03
CA LEU A 203 11.75 10.93 -1.06
C LEU A 203 10.71 12.02 -1.34
N ARG A 204 9.69 11.74 -2.17
CA ARG A 204 8.62 12.69 -2.45
C ARG A 204 7.79 12.99 -1.20
N PHE A 205 7.38 11.96 -0.46
CA PHE A 205 6.68 12.16 0.80
C PHE A 205 7.54 12.97 1.79
N HIS A 206 8.83 12.60 1.92
CA HIS A 206 9.76 13.34 2.77
C HIS A 206 9.85 14.82 2.39
N ALA A 207 10.03 15.12 1.09
CA ALA A 207 10.15 16.50 0.61
C ALA A 207 8.88 17.32 0.92
N ASP A 208 7.70 16.76 0.66
CA ASP A 208 6.43 17.44 0.95
C ASP A 208 6.20 17.62 2.46
N TRP A 209 6.63 16.65 3.28
CA TRP A 209 6.59 16.71 4.74
C TRP A 209 7.51 17.82 5.29
N LYS A 210 8.76 17.88 4.81
CA LYS A 210 9.76 18.88 5.26
C LYS A 210 9.43 20.29 4.79
N ASN A 211 8.91 20.42 3.57
CA ASN A 211 8.58 21.73 2.98
C ASN A 211 7.21 22.28 3.42
N GLY A 212 6.53 21.65 4.39
CA GLY A 212 5.26 22.13 4.92
C GLY A 212 4.08 22.06 3.94
N LYS A 213 4.18 21.24 2.88
CA LYS A 213 3.10 21.05 1.92
C LYS A 213 2.01 20.09 2.43
N ILE A 214 2.30 19.35 3.49
CA ILE A 214 1.40 18.41 4.14
C ILE A 214 0.90 19.03 5.44
N ASP A 215 -0.40 19.08 5.63
CA ASP A 215 -1.01 19.38 6.93
C ASP A 215 -0.75 18.21 7.88
N LYS A 216 0.22 18.40 8.78
CA LYS A 216 0.69 17.38 9.71
C LYS A 216 -0.36 16.97 10.73
N SER A 217 -1.33 17.83 11.02
CA SER A 217 -2.45 17.50 11.92
C SER A 217 -3.36 16.40 11.38
N ARG A 218 -3.29 16.14 10.07
CA ARG A 218 -4.06 15.13 9.35
C ARG A 218 -3.26 13.87 8.99
N VAL A 219 -2.01 13.79 9.44
CA VAL A 219 -1.13 12.65 9.16
C VAL A 219 -0.56 12.09 10.44
N PHE A 220 -0.89 10.86 10.76
CA PHE A 220 -0.32 10.13 11.88
C PHE A 220 0.82 9.23 11.38
N ILE A 221 2.02 9.44 11.90
CA ILE A 221 3.19 8.61 11.55
C ILE A 221 3.15 7.33 12.38
N VAL A 222 3.02 6.20 11.70
CA VAL A 222 2.98 4.86 12.31
C VAL A 222 4.33 4.20 12.11
N HIS A 223 5.10 4.04 13.17
CA HIS A 223 6.34 3.26 13.13
C HIS A 223 6.02 1.76 13.12
N PHE A 224 6.58 1.03 12.15
CA PHE A 224 6.31 -0.40 11.98
C PHE A 224 6.57 -1.23 13.24
N ASP A 225 7.61 -0.88 13.99
CA ASP A 225 7.98 -1.61 15.21
C ASP A 225 6.89 -1.51 16.28
N ARG A 226 6.15 -0.40 16.35
CA ARG A 226 4.99 -0.27 17.23
C ARG A 226 3.85 -1.23 16.84
N ILE A 227 3.67 -1.51 15.55
CA ILE A 227 2.69 -2.54 15.12
C ILE A 227 3.07 -3.92 15.68
N MET A 228 4.36 -4.18 15.88
CA MET A 228 4.85 -5.48 16.33
C MET A 228 4.91 -5.59 17.86
N PHE A 229 5.33 -4.52 18.54
CA PHE A 229 5.72 -4.58 19.95
C PHE A 229 4.84 -3.74 20.88
N ASP A 230 4.08 -2.77 20.35
CA ASP A 230 3.28 -1.81 21.10
C ASP A 230 1.91 -1.57 20.43
N PHE A 231 1.29 -2.64 19.95
CA PHE A 231 0.08 -2.55 19.13
C PHE A 231 -1.13 -1.99 19.88
N ASP A 232 -1.28 -2.29 21.16
CA ASP A 232 -2.36 -1.84 22.01
C ASP A 232 -2.34 -0.31 22.21
N ASN A 233 -1.20 0.26 22.62
CA ASN A 233 -1.07 1.73 22.73
C ASN A 233 -1.19 2.41 21.37
N LEU A 234 -0.51 1.86 20.35
CA LEU A 234 -0.59 2.39 18.98
C LEU A 234 -2.04 2.46 18.48
N MET A 235 -2.84 1.41 18.71
CA MET A 235 -4.23 1.39 18.27
C MET A 235 -5.10 2.39 19.02
N ASN A 236 -4.87 2.60 20.31
CA ASN A 236 -5.58 3.63 21.07
C ASN A 236 -5.30 5.03 20.49
N GLU A 237 -4.04 5.35 20.20
CA GLU A 237 -3.64 6.63 19.57
C GLU A 237 -4.24 6.78 18.16
N ILE A 238 -4.21 5.72 17.35
CA ILE A 238 -4.83 5.73 16.01
C ILE A 238 -6.34 5.98 16.10
N LEU A 239 -7.03 5.33 17.04
CA LEU A 239 -8.48 5.48 17.21
C LEU A 239 -8.83 6.88 17.72
N GLU A 240 -8.04 7.45 18.62
CA GLU A 240 -8.16 8.85 19.06
C GLU A 240 -7.93 9.80 17.88
N PHE A 241 -6.84 9.62 17.14
CA PHE A 241 -6.55 10.40 15.92
C PHE A 241 -7.70 10.34 14.90
N MET A 242 -8.38 9.20 14.76
CA MET A 242 -9.50 9.02 13.84
C MET A 242 -10.87 9.46 14.41
N ASP A 243 -10.92 10.02 15.63
CA ASP A 243 -12.18 10.33 16.35
C ASP A 243 -13.14 9.12 16.39
N HIS A 244 -12.60 7.95 16.71
CA HIS A 244 -13.35 6.70 16.77
C HIS A 244 -13.14 5.97 18.10
N PRO A 245 -13.94 6.26 19.12
CA PRO A 245 -13.78 5.64 20.41
C PRO A 245 -14.01 4.11 20.33
N PRO A 246 -13.10 3.29 20.89
CA PRO A 246 -13.22 1.85 20.81
C PRO A 246 -14.37 1.31 21.68
N SER A 247 -15.14 0.38 21.12
CA SER A 247 -16.08 -0.43 21.89
C SER A 247 -15.34 -1.42 22.81
N GLU A 248 -16.01 -1.95 23.84
CA GLU A 248 -15.41 -2.97 24.72
C GLU A 248 -14.96 -4.22 23.96
N THR A 249 -15.71 -4.61 22.93
CA THR A 249 -15.32 -5.74 22.06
C THR A 249 -14.03 -5.42 21.30
N MET A 250 -13.90 -4.19 20.81
CA MET A 250 -12.69 -3.76 20.10
C MET A 250 -11.47 -3.68 21.02
N LYS A 251 -11.63 -3.18 22.26
CA LYS A 251 -10.53 -3.16 23.25
C LYS A 251 -9.99 -4.57 23.51
N LYS A 252 -10.89 -5.56 23.64
CA LYS A 252 -10.50 -6.96 23.80
C LYS A 252 -9.75 -7.48 22.57
N ASP A 253 -10.25 -7.21 21.36
CA ASP A 253 -9.58 -7.63 20.12
C ASP A 253 -8.22 -6.97 19.93
N ILE A 254 -8.07 -5.69 20.31
CA ILE A 254 -6.78 -4.98 20.31
C ILE A 254 -5.77 -5.71 21.21
N HIS A 255 -6.18 -6.06 22.44
CA HIS A 255 -5.31 -6.74 23.39
C HIS A 255 -4.89 -8.13 22.88
N GLU A 256 -5.84 -8.95 22.42
CA GLU A 256 -5.56 -10.28 21.85
C GLU A 256 -4.66 -10.20 20.60
N THR A 257 -4.85 -9.17 19.80
CA THR A 257 -4.01 -8.93 18.60
C THR A 257 -2.62 -8.49 18.98
N ALA A 258 -2.47 -7.62 19.99
CA ALA A 258 -1.17 -7.21 20.52
C ALA A 258 -0.33 -8.40 20.99
N GLU A 259 -0.94 -9.35 21.72
CA GLU A 259 -0.27 -10.58 22.13
C GLU A 259 0.20 -11.43 20.94
N LYS A 260 -0.65 -11.58 19.92
CA LYS A 260 -0.30 -12.32 18.68
C LYS A 260 0.85 -11.64 17.93
N GLN A 261 0.87 -10.30 17.86
CA GLN A 261 1.93 -9.54 17.18
C GLN A 261 3.26 -9.65 17.92
N ARG A 262 3.31 -9.54 19.24
CA ARG A 262 4.54 -9.73 20.01
C ARG A 262 5.19 -11.10 19.82
N ASN A 263 4.37 -12.12 19.58
CA ASN A 263 4.82 -13.50 19.34
C ASN A 263 5.10 -13.80 17.85
N PHE A 264 4.79 -12.85 16.95
CA PHE A 264 4.95 -13.06 15.52
C PHE A 264 6.40 -12.83 15.07
N GLN A 265 7.03 -13.88 14.56
CA GLN A 265 8.33 -13.79 13.89
C GLN A 265 8.14 -13.79 12.38
N SER A 266 8.62 -12.73 11.73
CA SER A 266 8.63 -12.67 10.26
C SER A 266 9.71 -13.60 9.71
N GLY A 267 9.32 -14.67 9.02
CA GLY A 267 10.23 -15.58 8.32
C GLY A 267 10.81 -15.01 7.00
N HIS A 268 10.52 -13.76 6.66
CA HIS A 268 10.99 -13.17 5.41
C HIS A 268 12.34 -12.48 5.61
N LYS A 269 13.39 -13.12 5.12
CA LYS A 269 14.68 -12.48 4.85
C LYS A 269 14.67 -12.03 3.38
N TYR A 270 14.83 -10.73 3.15
CA TYR A 270 15.00 -10.22 1.80
C TYR A 270 16.46 -10.39 1.39
N ASP A 271 16.66 -11.10 0.30
CA ASP A 271 17.96 -11.30 -0.31
C ASP A 271 18.23 -10.11 -1.25
N LEU A 272 19.05 -9.17 -0.81
CA LEU A 272 19.44 -7.99 -1.59
C LEU A 272 20.28 -8.39 -2.80
N ASP A 273 21.12 -9.40 -2.66
CA ASP A 273 22.02 -9.88 -3.71
C ASP A 273 21.23 -10.39 -4.91
N LYS A 274 20.07 -11.02 -4.64
CA LYS A 274 19.12 -11.44 -5.69
C LYS A 274 18.68 -10.30 -6.61
N PHE A 275 18.66 -9.07 -6.07
CA PHE A 275 18.28 -7.87 -6.82
C PHE A 275 19.48 -7.05 -7.29
N GLY A 276 20.71 -7.52 -7.06
CA GLY A 276 21.93 -6.76 -7.34
C GLY A 276 22.05 -5.49 -6.47
N LEU A 277 21.42 -5.47 -5.30
CA LEU A 277 21.42 -4.34 -4.37
C LEU A 277 22.32 -4.62 -3.17
N ASN A 278 22.90 -3.55 -2.62
CA ASN A 278 23.58 -3.60 -1.34
C ASN A 278 22.99 -2.62 -0.32
N SER A 279 23.29 -2.83 0.93
CA SER A 279 22.74 -2.03 2.04
C SER A 279 23.23 -0.60 2.03
N GLU A 280 24.48 -0.35 1.63
CA GLU A 280 25.07 0.99 1.58
C GLU A 280 24.36 1.88 0.55
N LYS A 281 24.06 1.32 -0.63
CA LYS A 281 23.31 2.06 -1.67
C LYS A 281 21.95 2.46 -1.15
N ILE A 282 21.18 1.55 -0.56
CA ILE A 282 19.83 1.85 -0.03
C ILE A 282 19.90 2.90 1.09
N LYS A 283 20.86 2.77 2.01
CA LYS A 283 21.06 3.74 3.10
C LYS A 283 21.43 5.12 2.56
N SER A 284 22.31 5.20 1.58
CA SER A 284 22.72 6.43 0.93
C SER A 284 21.53 7.09 0.21
N ASP A 285 20.81 6.35 -0.63
CA ASP A 285 19.70 6.88 -1.42
C ASP A 285 18.50 7.28 -0.55
N CYS A 286 18.36 6.68 0.63
CA CYS A 286 17.28 6.94 1.60
C CYS A 286 17.77 7.70 2.85
N ALA A 287 18.96 8.33 2.85
CA ALA A 287 19.52 8.99 4.03
C ALA A 287 18.55 9.96 4.71
N LEU A 288 17.84 10.77 3.93
CA LEU A 288 16.86 11.73 4.42
C LEU A 288 15.67 11.06 5.15
N ILE A 289 15.31 9.85 4.75
CA ILE A 289 14.24 9.07 5.39
C ILE A 289 14.71 8.59 6.77
N TYR A 290 15.93 8.06 6.84
CA TYR A 290 16.54 7.65 8.11
C TYR A 290 16.65 8.82 9.09
N GLU A 291 17.18 9.96 8.61
CA GLU A 291 17.35 11.18 9.41
C GLU A 291 16.04 11.70 9.99
N THR A 292 14.96 11.67 9.20
CA THR A 292 13.70 12.32 9.57
C THR A 292 12.76 11.39 10.34
N PHE A 293 12.74 10.11 10.01
CA PHE A 293 11.70 9.20 10.50
C PHE A 293 12.21 7.99 11.26
N MET A 294 13.53 7.68 11.22
CA MET A 294 14.04 6.48 11.88
C MET A 294 14.89 6.78 13.13
N ASN A 295 15.33 8.03 13.32
CA ASN A 295 16.08 8.45 14.50
C ASN A 295 15.14 8.90 15.64
N TYR A 296 14.12 8.09 15.95
CA TYR A 296 13.28 8.34 17.11
C TYR A 296 13.64 7.39 18.25
N ASP A 297 13.74 7.93 19.48
CA ASP A 297 13.91 7.10 20.65
C ASP A 297 12.60 6.36 20.95
N VAL A 298 12.67 5.02 20.99
CA VAL A 298 11.53 4.16 21.36
C VAL A 298 11.09 4.37 22.81
N ASN A 299 11.83 5.18 23.57
CA ASN A 299 11.64 5.46 24.99
C ASN A 299 11.15 6.89 25.30
N SER A 300 10.73 7.68 24.31
CA SER A 300 10.17 9.03 24.54
C SER A 300 8.66 9.04 24.57
#